data_bbf1f52a02ae4b0e339868d72fe04b89
#
_entry.id   bbf1f52a02ae4b0e339868d72fe04b89
#
_cell.length_a   1.000
_cell.length_b   1.000
_cell.length_c   1.000
_cell.angle_alpha   90.00
_cell.angle_beta   90.00
_cell.angle_gamma   90.00
#
_symmetry.space_group_name_H-M   'P 1'
#
loop_
_entity.id
_entity.type
_entity.pdbx_description
1 polymer ?
#
loop_
_entity_poly.entity_id
_entity_poly.type
_entity_poly.pdbx_seq_one_letter_code
_entity_poly.pdbx_strand_id
1 'polypeptide(L)'
;PIYMGFLMTEPNSISCTQLAETYNISHDSVNRFLEREDYTPHDLYQEAIQHIDNNKLIVSIDDTVLDKPYSQHMDLVSYFWSGKHHRSVKGINLITLYATDQNGQNIPINFRIYDKSESKTKNDYFMDMLSEVLSWGAKIQFITGDSWYSSTGNLKTIRKYGIRFMFGIDCNRKVSPEKGQWFQLRLLPNFHQGQVVWLKDFGFVQLFKTQLKEQQRFYIVHQDEDDLLSFEGFHELHSSHWKIEQYHRVIKQVCHIEKFQVRRSKLILNHIFSALMAYVEIQKNQFERIFENVYRWQKKLFRPMIKNFIDDFILDKNHLLPQR
;
A
#
# COMPACT_ATOMS: atom_id res chain seq x y z
N PRO A 1 -13.51 16.52 5.58
CA PRO A 1 -14.56 15.48 5.52
C PRO A 1 -15.22 15.41 4.14
N ILE A 2 -15.73 16.53 3.56
CA ILE A 2 -16.45 16.54 2.28
C ILE A 2 -15.61 15.94 1.14
N TYR A 3 -14.34 16.37 0.98
CA TYR A 3 -13.46 15.86 -0.07
C TYR A 3 -13.19 14.36 0.08
N MET A 4 -12.94 13.88 1.29
CA MET A 4 -12.77 12.45 1.57
C MET A 4 -14.04 11.65 1.26
N GLY A 5 -15.22 12.13 1.71
CA GLY A 5 -16.49 11.49 1.37
C GLY A 5 -16.72 11.41 -0.14
N PHE A 6 -16.38 12.45 -0.87
CA PHE A 6 -16.44 12.47 -2.33
C PHE A 6 -15.50 11.40 -2.95
N LEU A 7 -14.26 11.30 -2.47
CA LEU A 7 -13.33 10.26 -2.94
C LEU A 7 -13.85 8.83 -2.70
N MET A 8 -14.58 8.59 -1.62
CA MET A 8 -15.14 7.27 -1.29
C MET A 8 -16.38 6.91 -2.11
N THR A 9 -17.16 7.91 -2.52
CA THR A 9 -18.50 7.70 -3.06
C THR A 9 -18.64 7.97 -4.56
N GLU A 10 -17.79 8.82 -5.14
CA GLU A 10 -17.85 9.11 -6.59
C GLU A 10 -17.38 7.90 -7.43
N PRO A 11 -18.24 7.36 -8.32
CA PRO A 11 -17.91 6.10 -9.00
C PRO A 11 -16.95 6.25 -10.19
N ASN A 12 -16.89 7.42 -10.84
CA ASN A 12 -16.31 7.52 -12.18
C ASN A 12 -15.14 8.49 -12.30
N SER A 13 -15.34 9.74 -11.99
CA SER A 13 -14.32 10.75 -12.21
C SER A 13 -14.18 11.69 -11.02
N ILE A 14 -12.96 11.91 -10.61
CA ILE A 14 -12.64 12.82 -9.51
C ILE A 14 -12.11 14.11 -10.09
N SER A 15 -12.95 15.16 -10.05
CA SER A 15 -12.54 16.51 -10.38
C SER A 15 -13.06 17.51 -9.35
N CYS A 16 -12.31 18.61 -9.18
CA CYS A 16 -12.74 19.70 -8.31
C CYS A 16 -14.07 20.32 -8.81
N THR A 17 -14.29 20.35 -10.12
CA THR A 17 -15.53 20.83 -10.73
C THR A 17 -16.72 19.97 -10.34
N GLN A 18 -16.61 18.67 -10.43
CA GLN A 18 -17.71 17.74 -10.11
C GLN A 18 -18.07 17.80 -8.62
N LEU A 19 -17.08 17.87 -7.73
CA LEU A 19 -17.36 18.09 -6.32
C LEU A 19 -18.06 19.43 -6.07
N ALA A 20 -17.63 20.48 -6.77
CA ALA A 20 -18.21 21.81 -6.67
C ALA A 20 -19.68 21.81 -7.10
N GLU A 21 -20.02 21.15 -8.20
CA GLU A 21 -21.40 20.96 -8.69
C GLU A 21 -22.25 20.16 -7.69
N THR A 22 -21.71 19.06 -7.15
CA THR A 22 -22.41 18.21 -6.20
C THR A 22 -22.83 18.95 -4.92
N TYR A 23 -21.97 19.85 -4.43
CA TYR A 23 -22.20 20.60 -3.18
C TYR A 23 -22.62 22.04 -3.40
N ASN A 24 -22.81 22.48 -4.64
CA ASN A 24 -23.12 23.87 -5.02
C ASN A 24 -22.13 24.88 -4.38
N ILE A 25 -20.84 24.57 -4.46
CA ILE A 25 -19.74 25.41 -3.99
C ILE A 25 -18.86 25.85 -5.16
N SER A 26 -18.04 26.88 -4.96
CA SER A 26 -17.09 27.30 -5.99
C SER A 26 -16.02 26.23 -6.24
N HIS A 27 -15.74 25.92 -7.49
CA HIS A 27 -14.59 25.11 -7.92
C HIS A 27 -13.27 25.59 -7.29
N ASP A 28 -13.08 26.92 -7.19
CA ASP A 28 -11.92 27.51 -6.56
C ASP A 28 -11.82 27.19 -5.05
N SER A 29 -12.95 26.97 -4.39
CA SER A 29 -12.97 26.57 -2.98
C SER A 29 -12.34 25.21 -2.75
N VAL A 30 -12.56 24.25 -3.67
CA VAL A 30 -11.96 22.93 -3.62
C VAL A 30 -10.44 23.00 -3.89
N ASN A 31 -10.04 23.79 -4.90
CA ASN A 31 -8.62 23.99 -5.18
C ASN A 31 -7.91 24.70 -4.03
N ARG A 32 -8.51 25.75 -3.44
CA ARG A 32 -7.97 26.45 -2.27
C ARG A 32 -7.85 25.54 -1.05
N PHE A 33 -8.78 24.60 -0.84
CA PHE A 33 -8.64 23.60 0.20
C PHE A 33 -7.37 22.77 -0.02
N LEU A 34 -7.18 22.18 -1.21
CA LEU A 34 -5.99 21.39 -1.52
C LEU A 34 -4.68 22.20 -1.47
N GLU A 35 -4.74 23.51 -1.69
CA GLU A 35 -3.57 24.39 -1.63
C GLU A 35 -3.23 24.86 -0.22
N ARG A 36 -4.24 25.09 0.61
CA ARG A 36 -4.10 25.64 1.96
C ARG A 36 -3.53 24.64 2.95
N GLU A 37 -4.01 23.41 2.90
CA GLU A 37 -3.67 22.37 3.88
C GLU A 37 -2.18 21.99 3.79
N ASP A 38 -1.60 21.65 4.94
CA ASP A 38 -0.19 21.23 5.11
C ASP A 38 -0.14 19.86 5.80
N TYR A 39 -0.78 18.86 5.19
CA TYR A 39 -0.81 17.52 5.72
C TYR A 39 0.55 16.83 5.62
N THR A 40 0.88 16.10 6.69
CA THR A 40 2.13 15.38 6.84
C THR A 40 1.89 13.88 7.01
N PRO A 41 2.89 13.02 6.80
CA PRO A 41 2.80 11.62 7.15
C PRO A 41 2.55 11.37 8.65
N HIS A 42 2.97 12.28 9.51
CA HIS A 42 2.69 12.18 10.95
C HIS A 42 1.20 12.33 11.27
N ASP A 43 0.48 13.19 10.53
CA ASP A 43 -0.97 13.33 10.67
C ASP A 43 -1.69 12.03 10.30
N LEU A 44 -1.22 11.34 9.23
CA LEU A 44 -1.72 10.01 8.89
C LEU A 44 -1.46 9.01 10.01
N TYR A 45 -0.25 9.00 10.57
CA TYR A 45 0.11 8.10 11.66
C TYR A 45 -0.77 8.32 12.88
N GLN A 46 -0.94 9.57 13.31
CA GLN A 46 -1.74 9.92 14.47
C GLN A 46 -3.18 9.45 14.36
N GLU A 47 -3.80 9.59 13.19
CA GLU A 47 -5.14 9.09 12.96
C GLU A 47 -5.17 7.55 12.89
N ALA A 48 -4.28 6.96 12.11
CA ALA A 48 -4.26 5.52 11.86
C ALA A 48 -4.05 4.70 13.14
N ILE A 49 -3.09 5.10 13.98
CA ILE A 49 -2.67 4.31 15.14
C ILE A 49 -3.76 4.18 16.22
N GLN A 50 -4.76 5.07 16.21
CA GLN A 50 -5.89 5.03 17.14
C GLN A 50 -6.85 3.85 16.85
N HIS A 51 -6.77 3.27 15.66
CA HIS A 51 -7.72 2.26 15.18
C HIS A 51 -7.16 0.84 15.17
N ILE A 52 -5.90 0.64 15.57
CA ILE A 52 -5.24 -0.68 15.66
C ILE A 52 -4.52 -0.84 16.99
N ASP A 53 -4.29 -2.09 17.40
CA ASP A 53 -3.43 -2.37 18.56
C ASP A 53 -1.96 -2.14 18.21
N ASN A 54 -1.37 -1.10 18.80
CA ASN A 54 0.03 -0.72 18.56
C ASN A 54 1.04 -1.68 19.27
N ASN A 55 0.65 -2.89 19.62
CA ASN A 55 1.58 -3.87 20.16
C ASN A 55 1.92 -4.93 19.12
N LYS A 56 3.22 -5.22 18.96
CA LYS A 56 3.73 -6.28 18.08
C LYS A 56 3.24 -6.16 16.62
N LEU A 57 3.31 -4.97 16.07
CA LEU A 57 2.90 -4.70 14.69
C LEU A 57 3.76 -5.49 13.69
N ILE A 58 3.13 -6.01 12.65
CA ILE A 58 3.78 -6.45 11.40
C ILE A 58 3.66 -5.28 10.43
N VAL A 59 4.79 -4.70 10.01
CA VAL A 59 4.82 -3.56 9.09
C VAL A 59 5.34 -4.02 7.73
N SER A 60 4.52 -3.87 6.70
CA SER A 60 4.89 -4.15 5.32
C SER A 60 5.34 -2.88 4.62
N ILE A 61 6.45 -2.97 3.87
CA ILE A 61 6.90 -1.92 2.96
C ILE A 61 6.65 -2.35 1.52
N ASP A 62 6.03 -1.49 0.74
CA ASP A 62 5.90 -1.66 -0.71
C ASP A 62 5.66 -0.32 -1.39
N ASP A 63 5.81 -0.28 -2.72
CA ASP A 63 5.51 0.89 -3.52
C ASP A 63 4.55 0.58 -4.68
N THR A 64 3.80 1.60 -5.06
CA THR A 64 2.90 1.49 -6.20
C THR A 64 2.98 2.71 -7.09
N VAL A 65 2.86 2.51 -8.40
CA VAL A 65 2.81 3.60 -9.38
C VAL A 65 1.37 4.05 -9.58
N LEU A 66 1.10 5.33 -9.33
CA LEU A 66 -0.15 6.01 -9.65
C LEU A 66 -0.07 6.45 -11.10
N ASP A 67 -0.81 5.78 -11.99
CA ASP A 67 -0.72 5.96 -13.44
C ASP A 67 -1.13 7.38 -13.88
N LYS A 68 -0.27 8.07 -14.64
CA LYS A 68 -0.48 9.41 -15.20
C LYS A 68 -0.04 9.48 -16.66
N PRO A 69 -0.58 8.64 -17.56
CA PRO A 69 -0.05 8.49 -18.92
C PRO A 69 -0.15 9.76 -19.75
N TYR A 70 -1.17 10.59 -19.50
CA TYR A 70 -1.47 11.80 -20.28
C TYR A 70 -0.99 13.09 -19.61
N SER A 71 -0.32 13.02 -18.46
CA SER A 71 0.21 14.22 -17.80
C SER A 71 1.31 14.88 -18.63
N GLN A 72 1.25 16.20 -18.82
CA GLN A 72 2.28 16.96 -19.53
C GLN A 72 3.08 17.85 -18.57
N HIS A 73 2.42 18.60 -17.70
CA HIS A 73 3.00 19.58 -16.78
C HIS A 73 2.49 19.30 -15.36
N MET A 74 2.87 18.15 -14.80
CA MET A 74 2.48 17.74 -13.45
C MET A 74 3.75 17.41 -12.68
N ASP A 75 3.90 18.04 -11.53
CA ASP A 75 5.02 17.80 -10.62
C ASP A 75 5.05 16.34 -10.17
N LEU A 76 6.22 15.85 -9.76
CA LEU A 76 6.46 14.52 -9.20
C LEU A 76 6.19 13.35 -10.18
N VAL A 77 5.77 13.64 -11.41
CA VAL A 77 5.55 12.62 -12.44
C VAL A 77 6.88 12.26 -13.10
N SER A 78 7.16 10.96 -13.15
CA SER A 78 8.33 10.42 -13.84
C SER A 78 8.01 9.04 -14.42
N TYR A 79 9.00 8.37 -15.02
CA TYR A 79 8.87 7.01 -15.50
C TYR A 79 9.31 6.01 -14.43
N PHE A 80 8.43 5.07 -14.08
CA PHE A 80 8.68 4.03 -13.09
C PHE A 80 8.31 2.66 -13.64
N TRP A 81 9.03 1.63 -13.21
CA TRP A 81 8.63 0.25 -13.49
C TRP A 81 7.31 -0.08 -12.82
N SER A 82 6.38 -0.63 -13.57
CA SER A 82 5.08 -1.06 -13.06
C SER A 82 4.94 -2.57 -13.19
N GLY A 83 4.79 -3.26 -12.07
CA GLY A 83 4.51 -4.70 -12.04
C GLY A 83 3.18 -5.06 -12.70
N LYS A 84 2.19 -4.15 -12.65
CA LYS A 84 0.89 -4.31 -13.33
C LYS A 84 1.02 -4.33 -14.87
N HIS A 85 1.88 -3.48 -15.42
CA HIS A 85 2.04 -3.29 -16.86
C HIS A 85 3.25 -4.02 -17.44
N HIS A 86 4.11 -4.60 -16.59
CA HIS A 86 5.41 -5.22 -16.93
C HIS A 86 6.29 -4.35 -17.84
N ARG A 87 6.23 -3.03 -17.63
CA ARG A 87 7.02 -2.01 -18.35
C ARG A 87 7.15 -0.73 -17.53
N SER A 88 8.04 0.15 -17.94
CA SER A 88 8.08 1.52 -17.42
C SER A 88 6.85 2.30 -17.87
N VAL A 89 6.16 2.93 -16.92
CA VAL A 89 4.98 3.77 -17.15
C VAL A 89 5.19 5.15 -16.55
N LYS A 90 4.53 6.14 -17.13
CA LYS A 90 4.52 7.50 -16.63
C LYS A 90 3.55 7.62 -15.46
N GLY A 91 4.01 8.08 -14.31
CA GLY A 91 3.20 8.16 -13.11
C GLY A 91 3.93 8.78 -11.92
N ILE A 92 3.29 8.68 -10.76
CA ILE A 92 3.84 9.07 -9.47
C ILE A 92 4.06 7.80 -8.65
N ASN A 93 5.23 7.63 -8.05
CA ASN A 93 5.52 6.45 -7.25
C ASN A 93 5.24 6.76 -5.78
N LEU A 94 4.31 6.02 -5.19
CA LEU A 94 3.92 6.10 -3.79
C LEU A 94 4.53 4.94 -3.02
N ILE A 95 5.35 5.24 -2.01
CA ILE A 95 5.92 4.27 -1.07
C ILE A 95 5.06 4.30 0.19
N THR A 96 4.73 3.14 0.76
CA THR A 96 3.88 3.05 1.95
C THR A 96 4.44 2.09 2.99
N LEU A 97 4.40 2.48 4.27
CA LEU A 97 4.46 1.55 5.40
C LEU A 97 3.03 1.20 5.83
N TYR A 98 2.72 -0.10 5.84
CA TYR A 98 1.41 -0.63 6.11
C TYR A 98 1.45 -1.58 7.30
N ALA A 99 0.77 -1.22 8.38
CA ALA A 99 0.78 -1.98 9.63
C ALA A 99 -0.39 -2.98 9.68
N THR A 100 -0.11 -4.15 10.23
CA THR A 100 -1.10 -5.16 10.62
C THR A 100 -0.90 -5.46 12.10
N ASP A 101 -1.95 -5.41 12.90
CA ASP A 101 -1.93 -5.75 14.32
C ASP A 101 -2.21 -7.25 14.58
N GLN A 102 -2.19 -7.66 15.85
CA GLN A 102 -2.44 -9.04 16.27
C GLN A 102 -3.88 -9.50 16.02
N ASN A 103 -4.84 -8.57 15.89
CA ASN A 103 -6.24 -8.86 15.59
C ASN A 103 -6.49 -9.00 14.07
N GLY A 104 -5.45 -8.80 13.26
CA GLY A 104 -5.52 -8.83 11.81
C GLY A 104 -6.07 -7.53 11.21
N GLN A 105 -6.30 -6.49 12.01
CA GLN A 105 -6.62 -5.15 11.55
C GLN A 105 -5.39 -4.54 10.88
N ASN A 106 -5.60 -3.77 9.82
CA ASN A 106 -4.50 -3.30 8.99
C ASN A 106 -4.76 -1.91 8.41
N ILE A 107 -3.72 -1.05 8.37
CA ILE A 107 -3.85 0.37 8.05
C ILE A 107 -2.51 0.96 7.57
N PRO A 108 -2.49 1.97 6.66
CA PRO A 108 -1.26 2.68 6.33
C PRO A 108 -0.83 3.58 7.50
N ILE A 109 0.45 3.54 7.86
CA ILE A 109 1.01 4.30 8.98
C ILE A 109 2.06 5.33 8.57
N ASN A 110 2.57 5.26 7.36
CA ASN A 110 3.47 6.27 6.79
C ASN A 110 3.47 6.16 5.27
N PHE A 111 3.77 7.26 4.59
CA PHE A 111 3.87 7.28 3.13
C PHE A 111 4.89 8.30 2.65
N ARG A 112 5.42 8.08 1.45
CA ARG A 112 6.25 9.05 0.71
C ARG A 112 5.91 9.01 -0.77
N ILE A 113 6.03 10.15 -1.41
CA ILE A 113 6.08 10.23 -2.86
C ILE A 113 7.54 10.23 -3.25
N TYR A 114 7.95 9.25 -4.05
CA TYR A 114 9.33 9.15 -4.51
C TYR A 114 9.63 10.21 -5.56
N ASP A 115 10.48 11.16 -5.22
CA ASP A 115 10.94 12.21 -6.12
C ASP A 115 12.35 11.89 -6.65
N LYS A 116 12.48 11.70 -7.96
CA LYS A 116 13.76 11.44 -8.60
C LYS A 116 14.70 12.66 -8.62
N SER A 117 14.19 13.85 -8.34
CA SER A 117 15.02 15.06 -8.23
C SER A 117 15.80 15.12 -6.91
N GLU A 118 15.32 14.39 -5.89
CA GLU A 118 16.07 14.21 -4.65
C GLU A 118 17.19 13.18 -4.84
N SER A 119 18.34 13.41 -4.22
CA SER A 119 19.48 12.48 -4.25
C SER A 119 19.27 11.26 -3.35
N LYS A 120 18.03 10.77 -3.23
CA LYS A 120 17.63 9.65 -2.38
C LYS A 120 17.11 8.48 -3.22
N THR A 121 17.42 7.27 -2.79
CA THR A 121 16.85 6.04 -3.34
C THR A 121 15.56 5.66 -2.59
N LYS A 122 14.74 4.75 -3.13
CA LYS A 122 13.60 4.19 -2.39
C LYS A 122 14.01 3.51 -1.08
N ASN A 123 15.22 2.95 -1.02
CA ASN A 123 15.76 2.36 0.21
C ASN A 123 16.05 3.43 1.27
N ASP A 124 16.52 4.62 0.87
CA ASP A 124 16.71 5.74 1.80
C ASP A 124 15.36 6.24 2.34
N TYR A 125 14.36 6.41 1.47
CA TYR A 125 12.99 6.73 1.89
C TYR A 125 12.44 5.71 2.87
N PHE A 126 12.63 4.42 2.61
CA PHE A 126 12.19 3.36 3.52
C PHE A 126 12.83 3.49 4.91
N MET A 127 14.14 3.72 4.97
CA MET A 127 14.85 3.86 6.25
C MET A 127 14.43 5.12 7.01
N ASP A 128 14.23 6.24 6.30
CA ASP A 128 13.69 7.47 6.90
C ASP A 128 12.30 7.22 7.49
N MET A 129 11.39 6.63 6.71
CA MET A 129 10.01 6.31 7.13
C MET A 129 9.99 5.34 8.33
N LEU A 130 10.89 4.34 8.35
CA LEU A 130 11.02 3.41 9.48
C LEU A 130 11.47 4.14 10.74
N SER A 131 12.51 4.96 10.63
CA SER A 131 13.02 5.76 11.75
C SER A 131 11.95 6.70 12.33
N GLU A 132 11.15 7.31 11.46
CA GLU A 132 10.04 8.19 11.86
C GLU A 132 8.97 7.44 12.65
N VAL A 133 8.43 6.32 12.12
CA VAL A 133 7.35 5.61 12.82
C VAL A 133 7.82 5.02 14.15
N LEU A 134 9.10 4.62 14.26
CA LEU A 134 9.70 4.22 15.53
C LEU A 134 9.77 5.40 16.52
N SER A 135 10.17 6.59 16.05
CA SER A 135 10.21 7.80 16.87
C SER A 135 8.81 8.26 17.30
N TRP A 136 7.78 7.98 16.53
CA TRP A 136 6.37 8.26 16.85
C TRP A 136 5.75 7.21 17.80
N GLY A 137 6.49 6.16 18.13
CA GLY A 137 6.08 5.18 19.14
C GLY A 137 5.49 3.89 18.58
N ALA A 138 5.66 3.58 17.27
CA ALA A 138 5.23 2.30 16.71
C ALA A 138 6.03 1.14 17.32
N LYS A 139 5.34 0.11 17.83
CA LYS A 139 5.93 -1.09 18.42
C LYS A 139 5.96 -2.22 17.40
N ILE A 140 6.99 -2.21 16.55
CA ILE A 140 7.14 -3.12 15.43
C ILE A 140 7.80 -4.42 15.88
N GLN A 141 7.16 -5.55 15.61
CA GLN A 141 7.71 -6.88 15.84
C GLN A 141 8.38 -7.43 14.57
N PHE A 142 7.72 -7.30 13.43
CA PHE A 142 8.23 -7.74 12.13
C PHE A 142 8.14 -6.63 11.09
N ILE A 143 9.15 -6.58 10.21
CA ILE A 143 9.08 -5.84 8.95
C ILE A 143 9.08 -6.84 7.81
N THR A 144 8.20 -6.61 6.83
CA THR A 144 8.11 -7.43 5.63
C THR A 144 8.20 -6.57 4.37
N GLY A 145 8.72 -7.11 3.29
CA GLY A 145 8.82 -6.41 2.02
C GLY A 145 9.24 -7.31 0.87
N ASP A 146 9.25 -6.76 -0.32
CA ASP A 146 9.75 -7.44 -1.50
C ASP A 146 11.30 -7.45 -1.58
N SER A 147 11.86 -8.05 -2.64
CA SER A 147 13.30 -8.15 -2.82
C SER A 147 13.99 -6.80 -3.06
N TRP A 148 13.25 -5.77 -3.50
CA TRP A 148 13.80 -4.44 -3.73
C TRP A 148 14.32 -3.78 -2.45
N TYR A 149 13.61 -4.03 -1.33
CA TYR A 149 13.94 -3.46 -0.01
C TYR A 149 14.89 -4.35 0.81
N SER A 150 15.31 -5.53 0.30
CA SER A 150 16.19 -6.48 0.98
C SER A 150 17.69 -6.19 0.83
N SER A 151 18.09 -4.91 0.66
CA SER A 151 19.51 -4.55 0.62
C SER A 151 20.20 -4.92 1.93
N THR A 152 21.46 -5.32 1.85
CA THR A 152 22.25 -5.69 3.06
C THR A 152 22.31 -4.55 4.09
N GLY A 153 22.34 -3.29 3.61
CA GLY A 153 22.29 -2.09 4.46
C GLY A 153 20.98 -2.02 5.24
N ASN A 154 19.83 -2.16 4.57
CA ASN A 154 18.53 -2.16 5.21
C ASN A 154 18.41 -3.28 6.25
N LEU A 155 18.77 -4.52 5.87
CA LEU A 155 18.70 -5.68 6.77
C LEU A 155 19.53 -5.46 8.05
N LYS A 156 20.75 -4.92 7.91
CA LYS A 156 21.60 -4.59 9.06
C LYS A 156 20.99 -3.51 9.96
N THR A 157 20.39 -2.48 9.35
CA THR A 157 19.75 -1.40 10.10
C THR A 157 18.51 -1.89 10.85
N ILE A 158 17.66 -2.70 10.22
CA ILE A 158 16.48 -3.30 10.85
C ILE A 158 16.91 -4.18 12.03
N ARG A 159 17.93 -5.03 11.85
CA ARG A 159 18.51 -5.84 12.93
C ARG A 159 19.05 -4.97 14.09
N LYS A 160 19.69 -3.85 13.78
CA LYS A 160 20.20 -2.91 14.80
C LYS A 160 19.07 -2.30 15.65
N TYR A 161 17.87 -2.14 15.09
CA TYR A 161 16.68 -1.72 15.83
C TYR A 161 16.06 -2.87 16.69
N GLY A 162 16.61 -4.08 16.63
CA GLY A 162 16.06 -5.25 17.31
C GLY A 162 14.76 -5.75 16.70
N ILE A 163 14.51 -5.44 15.42
CA ILE A 163 13.28 -5.80 14.72
C ILE A 163 13.54 -7.03 13.86
N ARG A 164 12.62 -8.00 13.93
CA ARG A 164 12.60 -9.19 13.09
C ARG A 164 12.13 -8.82 11.68
N PHE A 165 12.49 -9.62 10.67
CA PHE A 165 12.05 -9.33 9.32
C PHE A 165 11.79 -10.57 8.47
N MET A 166 10.94 -10.39 7.45
CA MET A 166 10.79 -11.28 6.31
C MET A 166 10.85 -10.45 5.02
N PHE A 167 11.80 -10.76 4.15
CA PHE A 167 11.89 -10.10 2.84
C PHE A 167 11.97 -11.12 1.71
N GLY A 168 11.34 -10.79 0.58
CA GLY A 168 11.70 -11.38 -0.69
C GLY A 168 13.20 -11.20 -0.95
N ILE A 169 13.83 -12.13 -1.67
CA ILE A 169 15.25 -12.04 -2.01
C ILE A 169 15.49 -12.54 -3.43
N ASP A 170 16.38 -11.86 -4.14
CA ASP A 170 16.71 -12.22 -5.51
C ASP A 170 17.44 -13.56 -5.58
N CYS A 171 17.08 -14.39 -6.54
CA CYS A 171 17.60 -15.73 -6.72
C CYS A 171 19.11 -15.82 -7.06
N ASN A 172 19.74 -14.68 -7.39
CA ASN A 172 21.17 -14.58 -7.63
C ASN A 172 22.02 -14.27 -6.38
N ARG A 173 21.37 -13.94 -5.23
CA ARG A 173 22.07 -13.67 -3.96
C ARG A 173 22.81 -14.93 -3.49
N LYS A 174 23.95 -14.72 -2.85
CA LYS A 174 24.82 -15.81 -2.37
C LYS A 174 24.50 -16.16 -0.92
N VAL A 175 24.33 -17.46 -0.69
CA VAL A 175 24.13 -18.06 0.63
C VAL A 175 25.11 -19.21 0.83
N SER A 176 25.36 -19.54 2.09
CA SER A 176 26.23 -20.67 2.47
C SER A 176 25.47 -21.53 3.48
N PRO A 177 25.02 -22.75 3.11
CA PRO A 177 24.42 -23.69 4.05
C PRO A 177 25.46 -24.26 5.04
N GLU A 178 26.70 -24.42 4.57
CA GLU A 178 27.84 -24.87 5.36
C GLU A 178 29.01 -23.92 5.19
N LYS A 179 29.81 -23.73 6.22
CA LYS A 179 30.93 -22.79 6.23
C LYS A 179 31.86 -22.97 5.01
N GLY A 180 31.97 -21.91 4.21
CA GLY A 180 32.86 -21.87 3.03
C GLY A 180 32.22 -22.34 1.72
N GLN A 181 31.02 -22.91 1.75
CA GLN A 181 30.31 -23.40 0.55
C GLN A 181 29.29 -22.37 0.07
N TRP A 182 29.63 -21.57 -0.93
CA TRP A 182 28.79 -20.48 -1.42
C TRP A 182 28.04 -20.85 -2.69
N PHE A 183 26.70 -20.69 -2.64
CA PHE A 183 25.80 -20.92 -3.77
C PHE A 183 24.97 -19.68 -4.06
N GLN A 184 24.62 -19.46 -5.33
CA GLN A 184 23.48 -18.62 -5.64
C GLN A 184 22.19 -19.35 -5.19
N LEU A 185 21.20 -18.62 -4.67
CA LEU A 185 19.96 -19.21 -4.17
C LEU A 185 19.29 -20.16 -5.17
N ARG A 186 19.23 -19.79 -6.45
CA ARG A 186 18.67 -20.64 -7.52
C ARG A 186 19.41 -21.94 -7.73
N LEU A 187 20.65 -22.05 -7.31
CA LEU A 187 21.53 -23.21 -7.47
C LEU A 187 21.78 -23.93 -6.14
N LEU A 188 21.05 -23.56 -5.08
CA LEU A 188 21.24 -24.18 -3.76
C LEU A 188 20.79 -25.64 -3.81
N PRO A 189 21.71 -26.60 -3.55
CA PRO A 189 21.36 -28.01 -3.52
C PRO A 189 20.54 -28.34 -2.26
N ASN A 190 19.73 -29.40 -2.35
CA ASN A 190 18.99 -29.96 -1.20
C ASN A 190 18.20 -28.92 -0.39
N PHE A 191 17.54 -27.98 -1.08
CA PHE A 191 16.72 -26.98 -0.43
C PHE A 191 15.58 -27.62 0.37
N HIS A 192 15.40 -27.18 1.64
CA HIS A 192 14.22 -27.48 2.44
C HIS A 192 13.69 -26.19 3.11
N GLN A 193 12.39 -26.17 3.36
CA GLN A 193 11.73 -24.99 3.96
C GLN A 193 12.24 -24.74 5.36
N GLY A 194 12.51 -23.48 5.66
CA GLY A 194 12.99 -23.06 6.98
C GLY A 194 14.46 -23.35 7.28
N GLN A 195 15.23 -23.85 6.29
CA GLN A 195 16.65 -24.11 6.51
C GLN A 195 17.41 -22.83 6.87
N VAL A 196 18.30 -22.94 7.84
CA VAL A 196 19.17 -21.86 8.25
C VAL A 196 20.41 -21.83 7.36
N VAL A 197 20.73 -20.67 6.83
CA VAL A 197 21.91 -20.45 6.00
C VAL A 197 22.59 -19.13 6.37
N TRP A 198 23.86 -19.01 6.02
CA TRP A 198 24.56 -17.74 6.09
C TRP A 198 24.29 -16.92 4.82
N LEU A 199 23.61 -15.78 4.94
CA LEU A 199 23.49 -14.80 3.86
C LEU A 199 24.78 -13.97 3.79
N LYS A 200 25.34 -13.86 2.59
CA LYS A 200 26.57 -13.11 2.37
C LYS A 200 26.43 -11.65 2.85
N ASP A 201 27.43 -11.18 3.59
CA ASP A 201 27.56 -9.83 4.14
C ASP A 201 26.49 -9.47 5.20
N PHE A 202 25.64 -10.42 5.64
CA PHE A 202 24.63 -10.19 6.66
C PHE A 202 24.76 -11.12 7.88
N GLY A 203 24.70 -12.43 7.69
CA GLY A 203 24.70 -13.41 8.78
C GLY A 203 23.63 -14.50 8.59
N PHE A 204 23.25 -15.16 9.67
CA PHE A 204 22.26 -16.24 9.63
C PHE A 204 20.86 -15.73 9.31
N VAL A 205 20.17 -16.46 8.43
CA VAL A 205 18.77 -16.27 8.07
C VAL A 205 18.13 -17.62 7.81
N GLN A 206 16.81 -17.73 8.03
CA GLN A 206 16.03 -18.85 7.51
C GLN A 206 15.61 -18.57 6.07
N LEU A 207 15.63 -19.61 5.25
CA LEU A 207 15.18 -19.56 3.87
C LEU A 207 13.83 -20.25 3.72
N PHE A 208 12.93 -19.54 3.02
CA PHE A 208 11.65 -20.09 2.57
C PHE A 208 11.49 -19.91 1.07
N LYS A 209 10.68 -20.75 0.45
CA LYS A 209 10.39 -20.67 -0.97
C LYS A 209 8.89 -20.86 -1.19
N THR A 210 8.32 -19.99 -2.00
CA THR A 210 6.96 -20.16 -2.53
C THR A 210 7.01 -20.40 -4.03
N GLN A 211 6.00 -21.04 -4.56
CA GLN A 211 5.85 -21.25 -5.99
C GLN A 211 4.51 -20.64 -6.44
N LEU A 212 4.58 -19.71 -7.37
CA LEU A 212 3.40 -19.13 -8.01
C LEU A 212 3.48 -19.44 -9.52
N LYS A 213 2.65 -20.34 -10.00
CA LYS A 213 2.74 -20.91 -11.36
C LYS A 213 4.13 -21.51 -11.59
N GLU A 214 4.88 -21.04 -12.59
CA GLU A 214 6.23 -21.50 -12.90
C GLU A 214 7.32 -20.70 -12.20
N GLN A 215 6.97 -19.60 -11.51
CA GLN A 215 7.94 -18.73 -10.84
C GLN A 215 8.17 -19.16 -9.39
N GLN A 216 9.42 -19.42 -9.07
CA GLN A 216 9.87 -19.62 -7.69
C GLN A 216 10.29 -18.28 -7.09
N ARG A 217 9.80 -18.01 -5.88
CA ARG A 217 10.18 -16.83 -5.10
C ARG A 217 10.82 -17.27 -3.79
N PHE A 218 11.95 -16.68 -3.48
CA PHE A 218 12.68 -16.94 -2.24
C PHE A 218 12.45 -15.83 -1.24
N TYR A 219 12.42 -16.22 0.03
CA TYR A 219 12.26 -15.31 1.16
C TYR A 219 13.30 -15.62 2.21
N ILE A 220 13.80 -14.56 2.85
CA ILE A 220 14.64 -14.67 4.04
C ILE A 220 13.89 -14.18 5.26
N VAL A 221 14.03 -14.90 6.35
CA VAL A 221 13.51 -14.51 7.67
C VAL A 221 14.68 -14.38 8.63
N HIS A 222 14.70 -13.32 9.41
CA HIS A 222 15.64 -13.12 10.50
C HIS A 222 14.88 -12.86 11.79
N GLN A 223 15.19 -13.65 12.80
CA GLN A 223 14.69 -13.54 14.16
C GLN A 223 15.73 -14.08 15.14
N ASP A 224 15.39 -14.15 16.42
CA ASP A 224 16.29 -14.67 17.43
C ASP A 224 16.63 -16.13 17.15
N GLU A 225 17.88 -16.55 17.42
CA GLU A 225 18.40 -17.87 17.06
C GLU A 225 17.61 -19.03 17.67
N ASP A 226 17.02 -18.80 18.84
CA ASP A 226 16.26 -19.82 19.60
C ASP A 226 14.78 -19.91 19.20
N ASP A 227 14.27 -19.01 18.31
CA ASP A 227 12.87 -18.91 17.93
C ASP A 227 12.71 -19.03 16.40
N LEU A 228 13.07 -20.20 15.85
CA LEU A 228 12.97 -20.45 14.43
C LEU A 228 11.51 -20.53 13.97
N LEU A 229 11.19 -19.79 12.90
CA LEU A 229 9.85 -19.74 12.33
C LEU A 229 9.48 -21.08 11.69
N SER A 230 8.32 -21.61 12.04
CA SER A 230 7.75 -22.77 11.35
C SER A 230 7.28 -22.39 9.94
N PHE A 231 6.99 -23.39 9.11
CA PHE A 231 6.46 -23.16 7.76
C PHE A 231 5.07 -22.50 7.81
N GLU A 232 4.24 -22.88 8.77
CA GLU A 232 2.93 -22.28 9.04
C GLU A 232 3.09 -20.81 9.45
N GLY A 233 3.99 -20.51 10.38
CA GLY A 233 4.28 -19.13 10.79
C GLY A 233 4.81 -18.27 9.65
N PHE A 234 5.61 -18.85 8.74
CA PHE A 234 6.01 -18.16 7.50
C PHE A 234 4.80 -17.83 6.62
N HIS A 235 3.85 -18.77 6.46
CA HIS A 235 2.65 -18.52 5.66
C HIS A 235 1.75 -17.42 6.27
N GLU A 236 1.61 -17.37 7.59
CA GLU A 236 0.88 -16.30 8.27
C GLU A 236 1.52 -14.94 8.05
N LEU A 237 2.84 -14.87 8.21
CA LEU A 237 3.61 -13.65 7.99
C LEU A 237 3.55 -13.19 6.52
N HIS A 238 3.67 -14.14 5.58
CA HIS A 238 3.55 -13.89 4.15
C HIS A 238 2.12 -13.41 3.77
N SER A 239 1.09 -13.99 4.40
CA SER A 239 -0.30 -13.56 4.21
C SER A 239 -0.53 -12.14 4.75
N SER A 240 0.12 -11.78 5.86
CA SER A 240 0.09 -10.41 6.38
C SER A 240 0.77 -9.42 5.43
N HIS A 241 1.90 -9.81 4.82
CA HIS A 241 2.53 -9.00 3.78
C HIS A 241 1.63 -8.79 2.56
N TRP A 242 0.88 -9.81 2.13
CA TRP A 242 -0.03 -9.71 0.99
C TRP A 242 -1.15 -8.67 1.16
N LYS A 243 -1.47 -8.25 2.38
CA LYS A 243 -2.50 -7.24 2.64
C LYS A 243 -2.14 -5.87 2.05
N ILE A 244 -0.85 -5.51 1.91
CA ILE A 244 -0.45 -4.25 1.27
C ILE A 244 -0.81 -4.21 -0.22
N GLU A 245 -0.78 -5.35 -0.91
CA GLU A 245 -1.23 -5.47 -2.30
C GLU A 245 -2.75 -5.23 -2.42
N GLN A 246 -3.52 -5.74 -1.46
CA GLN A 246 -4.97 -5.50 -1.40
C GLN A 246 -5.26 -4.02 -1.11
N TYR A 247 -4.52 -3.41 -0.19
CA TYR A 247 -4.57 -1.98 0.09
C TYR A 247 -4.30 -1.16 -1.17
N HIS A 248 -3.23 -1.42 -1.91
CA HIS A 248 -2.93 -0.72 -3.17
C HIS A 248 -4.08 -0.79 -4.17
N ARG A 249 -4.78 -1.91 -4.22
CA ARG A 249 -5.96 -2.08 -5.08
C ARG A 249 -7.12 -1.20 -4.62
N VAL A 250 -7.42 -1.18 -3.31
CA VAL A 250 -8.53 -0.39 -2.76
C VAL A 250 -8.29 1.11 -2.92
N ILE A 251 -7.10 1.62 -2.59
CA ILE A 251 -6.80 3.06 -2.73
C ILE A 251 -6.92 3.55 -4.17
N LYS A 252 -6.60 2.69 -5.16
CA LYS A 252 -6.74 3.02 -6.58
C LYS A 252 -8.19 2.93 -7.09
N GLN A 253 -8.90 1.88 -6.70
CA GLN A 253 -10.22 1.55 -7.27
C GLN A 253 -11.37 2.20 -6.50
N VAL A 254 -11.23 2.42 -5.20
CA VAL A 254 -12.29 2.93 -4.32
C VAL A 254 -11.99 4.35 -3.84
N CYS A 255 -10.77 4.62 -3.37
CA CYS A 255 -10.39 5.95 -2.88
C CYS A 255 -9.85 6.87 -3.98
N HIS A 256 -9.78 6.40 -5.22
CA HIS A 256 -9.43 7.19 -6.41
C HIS A 256 -8.09 7.95 -6.32
N ILE A 257 -7.12 7.42 -5.58
CA ILE A 257 -5.83 8.06 -5.32
C ILE A 257 -5.07 8.47 -6.60
N GLU A 258 -5.31 7.81 -7.72
CA GLU A 258 -4.68 8.13 -9.02
C GLU A 258 -5.57 8.99 -9.95
N LYS A 259 -6.78 9.38 -9.54
CA LYS A 259 -7.79 10.03 -10.41
C LYS A 259 -7.80 11.56 -10.35
N PHE A 260 -6.77 12.21 -9.83
CA PHE A 260 -6.68 13.66 -9.74
C PHE A 260 -6.09 14.31 -10.99
N GLN A 261 -6.37 15.64 -11.15
CA GLN A 261 -5.88 16.47 -12.25
C GLN A 261 -5.05 17.68 -11.77
N VAL A 262 -4.90 17.86 -10.46
CA VAL A 262 -4.04 18.91 -9.88
C VAL A 262 -2.58 18.69 -10.27
N ARG A 263 -1.82 19.78 -10.45
CA ARG A 263 -0.50 19.73 -11.08
C ARG A 263 0.66 20.01 -10.12
N ARG A 264 0.47 20.91 -9.12
CA ARG A 264 1.51 21.32 -8.19
C ARG A 264 1.73 20.29 -7.08
N SER A 265 2.97 20.10 -6.67
CA SER A 265 3.39 19.10 -5.67
C SER A 265 2.55 19.13 -4.40
N LYS A 266 2.29 20.32 -3.84
CA LYS A 266 1.49 20.48 -2.61
C LYS A 266 0.06 19.95 -2.77
N LEU A 267 -0.60 20.28 -3.88
CA LEU A 267 -1.98 19.84 -4.14
C LEU A 267 -2.04 18.32 -4.38
N ILE A 268 -1.02 17.78 -5.04
CA ILE A 268 -0.86 16.34 -5.27
C ILE A 268 -0.71 15.62 -3.93
N LEU A 269 0.16 16.11 -3.05
CA LEU A 269 0.38 15.55 -1.72
C LEU A 269 -0.93 15.55 -0.91
N ASN A 270 -1.66 16.66 -0.89
CA ASN A 270 -2.90 16.81 -0.14
C ASN A 270 -4.04 15.94 -0.71
N HIS A 271 -4.08 15.72 -2.04
CA HIS A 271 -5.00 14.76 -2.62
C HIS A 271 -4.64 13.32 -2.21
N ILE A 272 -3.37 12.95 -2.32
CA ILE A 272 -2.89 11.61 -1.92
C ILE A 272 -3.19 11.38 -0.43
N PHE A 273 -2.85 12.32 0.43
CA PHE A 273 -3.18 12.27 1.85
C PHE A 273 -4.69 12.06 2.09
N SER A 274 -5.53 12.83 1.41
CA SER A 274 -6.99 12.72 1.54
C SER A 274 -7.51 11.35 1.09
N ALA A 275 -6.92 10.75 0.07
CA ALA A 275 -7.27 9.40 -0.39
C ALA A 275 -6.79 8.32 0.60
N LEU A 276 -5.63 8.50 1.23
CA LEU A 276 -5.16 7.63 2.31
C LEU A 276 -6.06 7.72 3.54
N MET A 277 -6.48 8.92 3.92
CA MET A 277 -7.45 9.14 5.00
C MET A 277 -8.83 8.56 4.69
N ALA A 278 -9.27 8.62 3.44
CA ALA A 278 -10.49 7.92 2.99
C ALA A 278 -10.37 6.41 3.18
N TYR A 279 -9.19 5.83 2.90
CA TYR A 279 -8.93 4.42 3.17
C TYR A 279 -8.93 4.11 4.68
N VAL A 280 -8.33 4.97 5.52
CA VAL A 280 -8.36 4.82 6.98
C VAL A 280 -9.81 4.75 7.48
N GLU A 281 -10.65 5.65 7.02
CA GLU A 281 -12.09 5.65 7.38
C GLU A 281 -12.82 4.39 6.90
N ILE A 282 -12.50 3.88 5.70
CA ILE A 282 -13.01 2.59 5.21
C ILE A 282 -12.59 1.45 6.15
N GLN A 283 -11.33 1.38 6.55
CA GLN A 283 -10.84 0.34 7.45
C GLN A 283 -11.50 0.41 8.83
N LYS A 284 -11.63 1.60 9.40
CA LYS A 284 -12.36 1.82 10.65
C LYS A 284 -13.78 1.24 10.58
N ASN A 285 -14.53 1.57 9.54
CA ASN A 285 -15.89 1.06 9.34
C ASN A 285 -15.92 -0.48 9.17
N GLN A 286 -14.87 -1.07 8.57
CA GLN A 286 -14.74 -2.54 8.50
C GLN A 286 -14.41 -3.14 9.87
N PHE A 287 -13.57 -2.53 10.68
CA PHE A 287 -13.25 -2.97 12.03
C PHE A 287 -14.51 -2.94 12.93
N GLU A 288 -15.33 -1.91 12.78
CA GLU A 288 -16.64 -1.78 13.44
C GLU A 288 -17.72 -2.68 12.82
N ARG A 289 -17.38 -3.49 11.79
CA ARG A 289 -18.28 -4.41 11.08
C ARG A 289 -19.52 -3.75 10.45
N ILE A 290 -19.42 -2.47 10.10
CA ILE A 290 -20.48 -1.74 9.38
C ILE A 290 -20.66 -2.35 7.98
N PHE A 291 -19.58 -2.83 7.35
CA PHE A 291 -19.60 -3.62 6.13
C PHE A 291 -18.38 -4.55 6.05
N GLU A 292 -18.52 -5.69 5.40
CA GLU A 292 -17.43 -6.66 5.23
C GLU A 292 -16.61 -6.42 3.97
N ASN A 293 -17.23 -5.91 2.91
CA ASN A 293 -16.60 -5.75 1.60
C ASN A 293 -16.84 -4.35 1.03
N VAL A 294 -15.77 -3.57 0.90
CA VAL A 294 -15.83 -2.18 0.45
C VAL A 294 -16.40 -2.01 -0.96
N TYR A 295 -16.08 -2.91 -1.88
CA TYR A 295 -16.61 -2.85 -3.26
C TYR A 295 -18.12 -3.09 -3.30
N ARG A 296 -18.60 -4.02 -2.45
CA ARG A 296 -20.02 -4.29 -2.32
C ARG A 296 -20.75 -3.14 -1.64
N TRP A 297 -20.13 -2.53 -0.64
CA TRP A 297 -20.65 -1.35 0.05
C TRP A 297 -20.80 -0.17 -0.91
N GLN A 298 -19.73 0.19 -1.64
CA GLN A 298 -19.77 1.29 -2.62
C GLN A 298 -20.89 1.08 -3.67
N LYS A 299 -21.01 -0.13 -4.21
CA LYS A 299 -22.11 -0.45 -5.15
C LYS A 299 -23.50 -0.31 -4.52
N LYS A 300 -23.65 -0.58 -3.24
CA LYS A 300 -24.96 -0.43 -2.57
C LYS A 300 -25.41 1.02 -2.45
N LEU A 301 -24.48 1.99 -2.39
CA LEU A 301 -24.82 3.42 -2.32
C LEU A 301 -25.63 3.88 -3.55
N PHE A 302 -25.38 3.31 -4.72
CA PHE A 302 -26.03 3.71 -5.98
C PHE A 302 -27.29 2.89 -6.32
N ARG A 303 -27.55 1.77 -5.64
CA ARG A 303 -28.71 0.91 -5.92
C ARG A 303 -30.06 1.62 -5.85
N PRO A 304 -30.35 2.46 -4.84
CA PRO A 304 -31.61 3.19 -4.80
C PRO A 304 -31.79 4.13 -5.99
N MET A 305 -30.72 4.85 -6.38
CA MET A 305 -30.74 5.75 -7.54
C MET A 305 -31.00 4.99 -8.83
N ILE A 306 -30.31 3.86 -9.05
CA ILE A 306 -30.49 3.00 -10.22
C ILE A 306 -31.93 2.46 -10.25
N LYS A 307 -32.44 2.01 -9.10
CA LYS A 307 -33.80 1.51 -9.00
C LYS A 307 -34.83 2.58 -9.37
N ASN A 308 -34.72 3.77 -8.80
CA ASN A 308 -35.62 4.89 -9.11
C ASN A 308 -35.57 5.23 -10.58
N PHE A 309 -34.39 5.34 -11.18
CA PHE A 309 -34.24 5.60 -12.62
C PHE A 309 -34.95 4.52 -13.48
N ILE A 310 -34.80 3.24 -13.12
CA ILE A 310 -35.46 2.15 -13.86
C ILE A 310 -36.97 2.25 -13.70
N ASP A 311 -37.47 2.49 -12.50
CA ASP A 311 -38.89 2.60 -12.20
C ASP A 311 -39.52 3.78 -12.99
N ASP A 312 -38.87 4.94 -13.01
CA ASP A 312 -39.29 6.11 -13.79
C ASP A 312 -39.29 5.83 -15.29
N PHE A 313 -38.22 5.18 -15.78
CA PHE A 313 -38.11 4.81 -17.18
C PHE A 313 -39.22 3.82 -17.66
N ILE A 314 -39.61 2.90 -16.77
CA ILE A 314 -40.71 1.96 -17.07
C ILE A 314 -42.05 2.69 -17.08
N LEU A 315 -42.26 3.61 -16.14
CA LEU A 315 -43.48 4.43 -16.09
C LEU A 315 -43.63 5.28 -17.35
N ASP A 316 -42.56 5.97 -17.78
CA ASP A 316 -42.58 6.79 -19.01
C ASP A 316 -42.88 5.95 -20.25
N LYS A 317 -42.32 4.76 -20.38
CA LYS A 317 -42.61 3.85 -21.50
C LYS A 317 -44.06 3.33 -21.51
N ASN A 318 -44.62 3.09 -20.32
CA ASN A 318 -46.00 2.65 -20.22
C ASN A 318 -47.00 3.76 -20.63
N HIS A 319 -46.62 5.03 -20.50
CA HIS A 319 -47.41 6.15 -21.02
C HIS A 319 -47.31 6.32 -22.56
N LEU A 320 -46.28 5.77 -23.19
CA LEU A 320 -46.03 5.84 -24.62
C LEU A 320 -46.59 4.65 -25.44
N LEU A 321 -47.08 3.59 -24.76
CA LEU A 321 -47.71 2.45 -25.41
C LEU A 321 -49.20 2.78 -25.64
N PRO A 322 -49.72 2.73 -26.86
CA PRO A 322 -51.15 2.92 -27.08
C PRO A 322 -51.92 1.82 -26.37
N GLN A 323 -52.90 2.23 -25.56
CA GLN A 323 -53.86 1.29 -24.99
C GLN A 323 -54.49 0.49 -26.16
N ARG A 324 -54.24 -0.81 -26.17
CA ARG A 324 -54.94 -1.75 -27.08
C ARG A 324 -56.32 -2.09 -26.56
#